data_caae4fb99b8f3cb73a9539a5c6e7d5e0
#
_entry.id   caae4fb99b8f3cb73a9539a5c6e7d5e0
#
_cell.length_a   1.000
_cell.length_b   1.000
_cell.length_c   1.000
_cell.angle_alpha   90.00
_cell.angle_beta   90.00
_cell.angle_gamma   90.00
#
_symmetry.space_group_name_H-M   'P 1'
#
loop_
_entity.id
_entity.type
_entity.pdbx_description
1 polymer ?
#
loop_
_entity_poly.entity_id
_entity_poly.type
_entity_poly.pdbx_seq_one_letter_code
_entity_poly.pdbx_strand_id
1 'polypeptide(L)'
;MARVKGGLNAKKRHKRVLKLAKGYRGARSKQYRVAKQSVMRALATSYAGRKERKRQFRQLWVARINAASRINGLSYSKFMYGLKKADIDINRKMLADMAVNDADGFAKLVEVAKENIQ
;
A
#
# COMPACT_ATOMS: atom_id res chain seq x y z
N MET A 1 48.83 28.04 -16.16
CA MET A 1 48.09 27.23 -15.18
C MET A 1 47.34 26.10 -15.88
N ALA A 2 47.43 24.85 -15.38
CA ALA A 2 46.66 23.74 -15.95
C ALA A 2 45.15 23.91 -15.62
N ARG A 3 44.29 23.87 -16.63
CA ARG A 3 42.84 23.96 -16.43
C ARG A 3 42.24 22.57 -16.12
N VAL A 4 41.57 22.42 -15.01
CA VAL A 4 40.84 21.20 -14.68
C VAL A 4 39.61 21.09 -15.58
N LYS A 5 39.57 20.05 -16.46
CA LYS A 5 38.44 19.72 -17.31
C LYS A 5 37.55 18.66 -16.58
N GLY A 6 36.22 18.82 -16.61
CA GLY A 6 35.27 17.80 -16.11
C GLY A 6 34.91 17.88 -14.63
N GLY A 7 35.58 18.65 -13.79
CA GLY A 7 35.27 18.76 -12.36
C GLY A 7 33.87 19.26 -12.07
N LEU A 8 33.33 20.16 -12.89
CA LEU A 8 31.96 20.67 -12.76
C LEU A 8 30.91 19.57 -13.00
N ASN A 9 31.12 18.71 -13.99
CA ASN A 9 30.18 17.64 -14.33
C ASN A 9 30.13 16.57 -13.24
N ALA A 10 31.29 16.18 -12.68
CA ALA A 10 31.35 15.26 -11.54
C ALA A 10 30.63 15.85 -10.31
N LYS A 11 30.88 17.12 -10.00
CA LYS A 11 30.23 17.83 -8.88
C LYS A 11 28.71 17.92 -9.04
N LYS A 12 28.20 18.23 -10.24
CA LYS A 12 26.77 18.25 -10.54
C LYS A 12 26.13 16.87 -10.32
N ARG A 13 26.75 15.81 -10.81
CA ARG A 13 26.30 14.42 -10.63
C ARG A 13 26.28 14.02 -9.15
N HIS A 14 27.33 14.33 -8.39
CA HIS A 14 27.36 14.07 -6.95
C HIS A 14 26.29 14.82 -6.19
N LYS A 15 26.07 16.10 -6.51
CA LYS A 15 25.03 16.91 -5.85
C LYS A 15 23.62 16.35 -6.07
N ARG A 16 23.29 15.75 -7.22
CA ARG A 16 21.99 15.11 -7.46
C ARG A 16 21.73 13.97 -6.46
N VAL A 17 22.71 13.11 -6.27
CA VAL A 17 22.60 11.98 -5.33
C VAL A 17 22.52 12.47 -3.89
N LEU A 18 23.37 13.43 -3.51
CA LEU A 18 23.36 13.99 -2.14
C LEU A 18 22.05 14.73 -1.84
N LYS A 19 21.40 15.34 -2.85
CA LYS A 19 20.08 15.95 -2.68
C LYS A 19 19.01 14.90 -2.31
N LEU A 20 19.05 13.72 -2.92
CA LEU A 20 18.16 12.59 -2.59
C LEU A 20 18.45 11.97 -1.24
N ALA A 21 19.71 12.06 -0.78
CA ALA A 21 20.16 11.54 0.51
C ALA A 21 19.97 12.52 1.68
N LYS A 22 19.37 13.68 1.48
CA LYS A 22 19.07 14.63 2.56
C LYS A 22 18.21 13.97 3.64
N GLY A 23 18.56 14.21 4.90
CA GLY A 23 17.89 13.64 6.07
C GLY A 23 18.39 12.24 6.47
N TYR A 24 19.30 11.62 5.73
CA TYR A 24 19.91 10.37 6.13
C TYR A 24 20.92 10.60 7.26
N ARG A 25 21.10 9.60 8.11
CA ARG A 25 22.00 9.72 9.28
C ARG A 25 23.46 9.56 8.89
N GLY A 26 24.32 10.35 9.52
CA GLY A 26 25.78 10.27 9.44
C GLY A 26 26.32 10.48 8.03
N ALA A 27 27.28 9.68 7.64
CA ALA A 27 27.97 9.75 6.35
C ALA A 27 27.07 9.50 5.14
N ARG A 28 25.93 8.85 5.32
CA ARG A 28 24.95 8.56 4.26
C ARG A 28 24.35 9.82 3.66
N SER A 29 24.32 10.94 4.37
CA SER A 29 23.85 12.23 3.86
C SER A 29 24.94 13.11 3.28
N LYS A 30 26.21 12.85 3.60
CA LYS A 30 27.33 13.75 3.33
C LYS A 30 28.37 13.19 2.36
N GLN A 31 28.72 11.90 2.49
CA GLN A 31 29.72 11.24 1.66
C GLN A 31 29.07 10.60 0.43
N TYR A 32 29.47 11.02 -0.78
CA TYR A 32 28.87 10.57 -2.02
C TYR A 32 28.82 9.05 -2.20
N ARG A 33 29.92 8.34 -1.89
CA ARG A 33 30.02 6.88 -2.08
C ARG A 33 28.95 6.15 -1.26
N VAL A 34 28.83 6.48 0.02
CA VAL A 34 27.88 5.87 0.95
C VAL A 34 26.45 6.35 0.66
N ALA A 35 26.29 7.64 0.34
CA ALA A 35 25.01 8.21 -0.04
C ALA A 35 24.43 7.54 -1.30
N LYS A 36 25.27 7.31 -2.32
CA LYS A 36 24.85 6.63 -3.55
C LYS A 36 24.30 5.22 -3.28
N GLN A 37 24.99 4.42 -2.49
CA GLN A 37 24.53 3.07 -2.14
C GLN A 37 23.18 3.12 -1.40
N SER A 38 23.07 4.03 -0.43
CA SER A 38 21.83 4.20 0.36
C SER A 38 20.66 4.64 -0.51
N VAL A 39 20.86 5.58 -1.42
CA VAL A 39 19.83 6.07 -2.35
C VAL A 39 19.41 4.96 -3.33
N MET A 40 20.36 4.20 -3.90
CA MET A 40 20.04 3.08 -4.78
C MET A 40 19.15 2.06 -4.07
N ARG A 41 19.49 1.70 -2.82
CA ARG A 41 18.69 0.78 -2.01
C ARG A 41 17.31 1.34 -1.70
N ALA A 42 17.22 2.62 -1.34
CA ALA A 42 15.97 3.31 -1.06
C ALA A 42 15.02 3.29 -2.27
N LEU A 43 15.53 3.58 -3.47
CA LEU A 43 14.74 3.56 -4.70
C LEU A 43 14.26 2.16 -5.07
N ALA A 44 15.10 1.14 -4.93
CA ALA A 44 14.73 -0.25 -5.18
C ALA A 44 13.65 -0.72 -4.18
N THR A 45 13.83 -0.42 -2.89
CA THR A 45 12.83 -0.74 -1.85
C THR A 45 11.52 0.02 -2.07
N SER A 46 11.60 1.28 -2.46
CA SER A 46 10.42 2.10 -2.79
C SER A 46 9.61 1.51 -3.94
N TYR A 47 10.26 0.98 -4.97
CA TYR A 47 9.59 0.29 -6.08
C TYR A 47 8.85 -0.97 -5.60
N ALA A 48 9.52 -1.82 -4.83
CA ALA A 48 8.90 -3.01 -4.24
C ALA A 48 7.74 -2.63 -3.30
N GLY A 49 7.94 -1.65 -2.42
CA GLY A 49 6.92 -1.19 -1.47
C GLY A 49 5.66 -0.65 -2.14
N ARG A 50 5.78 0.07 -3.28
CA ARG A 50 4.61 0.50 -4.04
C ARG A 50 3.79 -0.67 -4.60
N LYS A 51 4.43 -1.77 -4.98
CA LYS A 51 3.75 -3.00 -5.42
C LYS A 51 3.10 -3.76 -4.25
N GLU A 52 3.80 -3.84 -3.13
CA GLU A 52 3.30 -4.49 -1.91
C GLU A 52 2.13 -3.74 -1.29
N ARG A 53 2.10 -2.41 -1.39
CA ARG A 53 1.04 -1.56 -0.84
C ARG A 53 -0.36 -2.01 -1.26
N LYS A 54 -0.54 -2.38 -2.54
CA LYS A 54 -1.82 -2.88 -3.05
C LYS A 54 -2.26 -4.16 -2.34
N ARG A 55 -1.32 -5.08 -2.10
CA ARG A 55 -1.59 -6.34 -1.40
C ARG A 55 -1.92 -6.11 0.07
N GLN A 56 -1.17 -5.22 0.74
CA GLN A 56 -1.39 -4.88 2.15
C GLN A 56 -2.75 -4.24 2.38
N PHE A 57 -3.16 -3.28 1.54
CA PHE A 57 -4.48 -2.69 1.64
C PHE A 57 -5.59 -3.71 1.39
N ARG A 58 -5.43 -4.60 0.41
CA ARG A 58 -6.40 -5.67 0.19
C ARG A 58 -6.53 -6.61 1.38
N GLN A 59 -5.42 -6.98 2.04
CA GLN A 59 -5.44 -7.77 3.27
C GLN A 59 -6.19 -7.05 4.39
N LEU A 60 -5.95 -5.76 4.57
CA LEU A 60 -6.65 -4.94 5.56
C LEU A 60 -8.17 -4.89 5.29
N TRP A 61 -8.58 -4.68 4.04
CA TRP A 61 -10.01 -4.70 3.69
C TRP A 61 -10.65 -6.06 3.97
N VAL A 62 -10.00 -7.14 3.59
CA VAL A 62 -10.48 -8.51 3.86
C VAL A 62 -10.62 -8.76 5.36
N ALA A 63 -9.66 -8.32 6.17
CA ALA A 63 -9.72 -8.45 7.63
C ALA A 63 -10.93 -7.70 8.22
N ARG A 64 -11.17 -6.46 7.79
CA ARG A 64 -12.31 -5.64 8.23
C ARG A 64 -13.65 -6.27 7.85
N ILE A 65 -13.81 -6.66 6.58
CA ILE A 65 -15.02 -7.35 6.10
C ILE A 65 -15.25 -8.63 6.86
N ASN A 66 -14.21 -9.45 7.07
CA ASN A 66 -14.33 -10.71 7.81
C ASN A 66 -14.77 -10.50 9.25
N ALA A 67 -14.22 -9.51 9.95
CA ALA A 67 -14.63 -9.17 11.32
C ALA A 67 -16.12 -8.77 11.37
N ALA A 68 -16.56 -7.86 10.51
CA ALA A 68 -17.94 -7.41 10.43
C ALA A 68 -18.90 -8.55 10.03
N SER A 69 -18.51 -9.38 9.06
CA SER A 69 -19.32 -10.53 8.64
C SER A 69 -19.49 -11.54 9.77
N ARG A 70 -18.43 -11.81 10.57
CA ARG A 70 -18.50 -12.73 11.71
C ARG A 70 -19.40 -12.23 12.83
N ILE A 71 -19.39 -10.93 13.11
CA ILE A 71 -20.32 -10.31 14.06
C ILE A 71 -21.76 -10.58 13.65
N ASN A 72 -22.04 -10.56 12.34
CA ASN A 72 -23.37 -10.85 11.77
C ASN A 72 -23.61 -12.36 11.46
N GLY A 73 -22.73 -13.25 11.92
CA GLY A 73 -22.90 -14.71 11.84
C GLY A 73 -22.50 -15.36 10.51
N LEU A 74 -21.78 -14.67 9.62
CA LEU A 74 -21.24 -15.24 8.38
C LEU A 74 -19.71 -15.23 8.36
N SER A 75 -19.12 -16.21 7.65
CA SER A 75 -17.70 -16.13 7.30
C SER A 75 -17.49 -15.26 6.05
N TYR A 76 -16.29 -14.69 5.89
CA TYR A 76 -15.93 -13.89 4.73
C TYR A 76 -16.24 -14.57 3.39
N SER A 77 -15.91 -15.86 3.27
CA SER A 77 -16.12 -16.62 2.03
C SER A 77 -17.61 -16.79 1.71
N LYS A 78 -18.43 -17.12 2.72
CA LYS A 78 -19.88 -17.22 2.54
C LYS A 78 -20.50 -15.88 2.20
N PHE A 79 -20.09 -14.80 2.88
CA PHE A 79 -20.56 -13.45 2.59
C PHE A 79 -20.28 -13.04 1.15
N MET A 80 -19.03 -13.20 0.69
CA MET A 80 -18.65 -12.86 -0.69
C MET A 80 -19.35 -13.75 -1.74
N TYR A 81 -19.58 -15.00 -1.41
CA TYR A 81 -20.34 -15.92 -2.27
C TYR A 81 -21.81 -15.52 -2.37
N GLY A 82 -22.45 -15.16 -1.24
CA GLY A 82 -23.82 -14.70 -1.21
C GLY A 82 -24.03 -13.41 -2.01
N LEU A 83 -23.13 -12.42 -1.86
CA LEU A 83 -23.17 -11.20 -2.67
C LEU A 83 -23.03 -11.48 -4.17
N LYS A 84 -22.14 -12.40 -4.54
CA LYS A 84 -21.97 -12.80 -5.94
C LYS A 84 -23.24 -13.48 -6.49
N LYS A 85 -23.91 -14.32 -5.70
CA LYS A 85 -25.19 -14.95 -6.08
C LYS A 85 -26.34 -13.95 -6.23
N ALA A 86 -26.32 -12.90 -5.40
CA ALA A 86 -27.27 -11.79 -5.43
C ALA A 86 -26.99 -10.78 -6.56
N ASP A 87 -25.97 -11.02 -7.40
CA ASP A 87 -25.50 -10.13 -8.47
C ASP A 87 -25.12 -8.72 -7.97
N ILE A 88 -24.63 -8.64 -6.72
CA ILE A 88 -24.17 -7.39 -6.11
C ILE A 88 -22.67 -7.26 -6.30
N ASP A 89 -22.24 -6.35 -7.19
CA ASP A 89 -20.84 -6.07 -7.47
C ASP A 89 -20.37 -4.81 -6.72
N ILE A 90 -19.93 -5.00 -5.47
CA ILE A 90 -19.33 -3.96 -4.64
C ILE A 90 -17.86 -4.32 -4.39
N ASN A 91 -16.96 -3.37 -4.63
CA ASN A 91 -15.53 -3.61 -4.40
C ASN A 91 -15.19 -3.71 -2.91
N ARG A 92 -14.10 -4.43 -2.60
CA ARG A 92 -13.68 -4.70 -1.21
C ARG A 92 -13.34 -3.43 -0.41
N LYS A 93 -12.90 -2.37 -1.07
CA LYS A 93 -12.62 -1.09 -0.42
C LYS A 93 -13.91 -0.48 0.14
N MET A 94 -14.97 -0.45 -0.67
CA MET A 94 -16.29 0.08 -0.25
C MET A 94 -16.90 -0.78 0.85
N LEU A 95 -16.86 -2.12 0.71
CA LEU A 95 -17.35 -3.02 1.75
C LEU A 95 -16.59 -2.85 3.08
N ALA A 96 -15.28 -2.64 3.02
CA ALA A 96 -14.47 -2.40 4.22
C ALA A 96 -14.72 -1.02 4.85
N ASP A 97 -15.09 -0.04 4.05
CA ASP A 97 -15.48 1.29 4.52
C ASP A 97 -16.86 1.23 5.20
N MET A 98 -17.85 0.59 4.58
CA MET A 98 -19.15 0.34 5.18
C MET A 98 -19.04 -0.44 6.49
N ALA A 99 -18.19 -1.45 6.54
CA ALA A 99 -17.96 -2.25 7.75
C ALA A 99 -17.50 -1.44 8.97
N VAL A 100 -16.91 -0.26 8.76
CA VAL A 100 -16.41 0.62 9.82
C VAL A 100 -17.33 1.81 10.08
N ASN A 101 -17.85 2.42 9.01
CA ASN A 101 -18.56 3.69 9.08
C ASN A 101 -20.09 3.55 8.99
N ASP A 102 -20.59 2.42 8.43
CA ASP A 102 -22.02 2.15 8.24
C ASP A 102 -22.33 0.68 8.56
N ALA A 103 -22.36 0.37 9.85
CA ALA A 103 -22.62 -0.98 10.33
C ALA A 103 -24.02 -1.49 9.97
N ASP A 104 -25.03 -0.61 9.95
CA ASP A 104 -26.41 -0.97 9.64
C ASP A 104 -26.58 -1.30 8.13
N GLY A 105 -25.95 -0.51 7.26
CA GLY A 105 -25.90 -0.79 5.84
C GLY A 105 -25.17 -2.11 5.54
N PHE A 106 -24.08 -2.38 6.26
CA PHE A 106 -23.36 -3.64 6.13
C PHE A 106 -24.18 -4.85 6.62
N ALA A 107 -24.95 -4.71 7.71
CA ALA A 107 -25.82 -5.78 8.22
C ALA A 107 -26.90 -6.16 7.19
N LYS A 108 -27.51 -5.19 6.52
CA LYS A 108 -28.47 -5.45 5.42
C LYS A 108 -27.83 -6.25 4.28
N LEU A 109 -26.60 -5.92 3.89
CA LEU A 109 -25.87 -6.70 2.88
C LEU A 109 -25.60 -8.14 3.34
N VAL A 110 -25.35 -8.36 4.63
CA VAL A 110 -25.19 -9.70 5.18
C VAL A 110 -26.50 -10.48 5.15
N GLU A 111 -27.63 -9.86 5.42
CA GLU A 111 -28.96 -10.48 5.31
C GLU A 111 -29.25 -10.92 3.88
N VAL A 112 -29.07 -10.04 2.90
CA VAL A 112 -29.20 -10.38 1.47
C VAL A 112 -28.27 -11.54 1.10
N ALA A 113 -27.03 -11.53 1.60
CA ALA A 113 -26.08 -12.62 1.34
C ALA A 113 -26.56 -13.94 1.97
N LYS A 114 -27.18 -13.94 3.17
CA LYS A 114 -27.73 -15.13 3.83
C LYS A 114 -28.88 -15.74 3.02
N GLU A 115 -29.79 -14.92 2.55
CA GLU A 115 -30.94 -15.34 1.74
C GLU A 115 -30.51 -16.06 0.45
N ASN A 116 -29.43 -15.61 -0.15
CA ASN A 116 -28.92 -16.16 -1.42
C ASN A 116 -27.97 -17.36 -1.25
N ILE A 117 -27.59 -17.73 -0.04
CA ILE A 117 -26.72 -18.89 0.23
C ILE A 117 -27.53 -20.18 0.46
N GLN A 118 -28.81 -20.06 0.86
CA GLN A 118 -29.71 -21.17 1.07
C GLN A 118 -30.00 -21.96 -0.21
#